data_a1f578f6c3f5fa70c2837db5aba0e688
#
_entry.id   a1f578f6c3f5fa70c2837db5aba0e688
#
_cell.length_a   1.000
_cell.length_b   1.000
_cell.length_c   1.000
_cell.angle_alpha   90.00
_cell.angle_beta   90.00
_cell.angle_gamma   90.00
#
_symmetry.space_group_name_H-M   'P 1'
#
loop_
_entity.id
_entity.type
_entity.pdbx_description
1 polymer ?
#
loop_
_entity_poly.entity_id
_entity_poly.type
_entity_poly.pdbx_seq_one_letter_code
_entity_poly.pdbx_strand_id
1 'polypeptide(L)'
;MLAMPIKNSMIRTAILLVAGLSMTSLNAQGLETTQAQLLGERPNANGASTEVTVNAFVIDIDEINDVRQRFNIDVFIISSWQDPRLALPEEERSGQIRTFPIDEIWTPRGLIVNDRGLSLQLPLVADVDAQGNVTQRQRMSGELAVNLDLREFPFDTQLLPIEIISYRYSPDEIRFSPQSRFGADIDEFSGEGWHFSLLDTDFSDFSVPAAGVVRPQLTFIVEAQRKTQYYLLTMFLPMSLIVFMSWTAFWIQPNVVPPRIAISTASIFSLIAFGFSIRLSLPRVSYVTRADLFVIGCTLLVFLALAVAVIGSRWASADKLEKAVRLNAITRWVYAGMFAIVAAAALATR
;
A
#
# COMPACT_ATOMS: atom_id res chain seq x y z
N MET A 1 12.68 51.12 -84.07
CA MET A 1 12.71 49.80 -83.37
C MET A 1 12.14 50.07 -82.01
N LEU A 2 10.86 49.71 -81.80
CA LEU A 2 10.06 50.12 -80.64
C LEU A 2 10.35 49.18 -79.43
N ALA A 3 10.59 49.78 -78.29
CA ALA A 3 10.60 49.10 -76.98
C ALA A 3 9.24 49.36 -76.27
N MET A 4 8.47 48.33 -76.02
CA MET A 4 7.23 48.39 -75.25
C MET A 4 7.49 48.40 -73.74
N PRO A 5 6.74 49.20 -72.91
CA PRO A 5 6.86 49.19 -71.49
C PRO A 5 6.01 48.03 -70.88
N ILE A 6 6.60 47.17 -70.11
CA ILE A 6 5.96 46.12 -69.37
C ILE A 6 5.18 46.73 -68.21
N LYS A 7 3.87 46.44 -68.15
CA LYS A 7 2.93 46.94 -67.13
C LYS A 7 3.26 46.46 -65.69
N ASN A 8 3.63 47.39 -64.85
CA ASN A 8 3.91 47.25 -63.39
C ASN A 8 2.67 46.87 -62.54
N SER A 9 1.54 46.53 -63.16
CA SER A 9 0.27 46.27 -62.47
C SER A 9 0.16 44.86 -61.84
N MET A 10 0.75 43.83 -62.48
CA MET A 10 0.67 42.44 -61.96
C MET A 10 1.56 42.15 -60.76
N ILE A 11 2.68 42.84 -60.63
CA ILE A 11 3.60 42.66 -59.49
C ILE A 11 3.04 43.23 -58.18
N ARG A 12 2.30 44.35 -58.24
CA ARG A 12 1.67 44.96 -57.06
C ARG A 12 0.53 44.12 -56.51
N THR A 13 -0.25 43.44 -57.34
CA THR A 13 -1.37 42.55 -56.92
C THR A 13 -0.87 41.23 -56.28
N ALA A 14 0.22 40.66 -56.81
CA ALA A 14 0.86 39.46 -56.24
C ALA A 14 1.46 39.72 -54.85
N ILE A 15 2.12 40.91 -54.64
CA ILE A 15 2.73 41.28 -53.36
C ILE A 15 1.64 41.51 -52.30
N LEU A 16 0.51 42.10 -52.62
CA LEU A 16 -0.61 42.32 -51.71
C LEU A 16 -1.33 40.97 -51.31
N LEU A 17 -1.40 40.01 -52.23
CA LEU A 17 -2.00 38.70 -51.95
C LEU A 17 -1.07 37.85 -51.06
N VAL A 18 0.25 37.90 -51.25
CA VAL A 18 1.21 37.18 -50.39
C VAL A 18 1.32 37.82 -49.01
N ALA A 19 1.25 39.17 -48.91
CA ALA A 19 1.24 39.88 -47.63
C ALA A 19 -0.08 39.62 -46.85
N GLY A 20 -1.22 39.52 -47.52
CA GLY A 20 -2.50 39.17 -46.91
C GLY A 20 -2.54 37.75 -46.37
N LEU A 21 -1.98 36.78 -47.10
CA LEU A 21 -1.88 35.37 -46.66
C LEU A 21 -0.90 35.20 -45.51
N SER A 22 0.20 35.94 -45.47
CA SER A 22 1.17 35.86 -44.36
C SER A 22 0.64 36.53 -43.08
N MET A 23 -0.17 37.60 -43.17
CA MET A 23 -0.80 38.21 -41.99
C MET A 23 -1.91 37.36 -41.41
N THR A 24 -2.69 36.65 -42.23
CA THR A 24 -3.73 35.72 -41.72
C THR A 24 -3.15 34.50 -41.08
N SER A 25 -2.05 33.96 -41.60
CA SER A 25 -1.34 32.82 -40.98
C SER A 25 -0.63 33.22 -39.66
N LEU A 26 -0.03 34.41 -39.56
CA LEU A 26 0.55 34.92 -38.32
C LEU A 26 -0.52 35.19 -37.24
N ASN A 27 -1.68 35.72 -37.60
CA ASN A 27 -2.78 35.92 -36.66
C ASN A 27 -3.40 34.59 -36.19
N ALA A 28 -3.54 33.59 -37.06
CA ALA A 28 -4.03 32.28 -36.69
C ALA A 28 -3.07 31.55 -35.74
N GLN A 29 -1.75 31.58 -36.03
CA GLN A 29 -0.73 31.00 -35.14
C GLN A 29 -0.66 31.73 -33.78
N GLY A 30 -0.79 33.05 -33.77
CA GLY A 30 -0.84 33.83 -32.55
C GLY A 30 -2.07 33.53 -31.68
N LEU A 31 -3.24 33.30 -32.29
CA LEU A 31 -4.46 32.93 -31.59
C LEU A 31 -4.40 31.51 -31.06
N GLU A 32 -3.88 30.56 -31.82
CA GLU A 32 -3.69 29.17 -31.38
C GLU A 32 -2.69 29.07 -30.22
N THR A 33 -1.59 29.80 -30.28
CA THR A 33 -0.59 29.84 -29.19
C THR A 33 -1.18 30.46 -27.92
N THR A 34 -1.98 31.52 -28.04
CA THR A 34 -2.66 32.18 -26.89
C THR A 34 -3.70 31.26 -26.27
N GLN A 35 -4.48 30.54 -27.09
CA GLN A 35 -5.49 29.60 -26.62
C GLN A 35 -4.86 28.37 -25.94
N ALA A 36 -3.79 27.81 -26.50
CA ALA A 36 -3.04 26.73 -25.89
C ALA A 36 -2.41 27.16 -24.55
N GLN A 37 -1.88 28.38 -24.43
CA GLN A 37 -1.39 28.92 -23.18
C GLN A 37 -2.49 29.09 -22.13
N LEU A 38 -3.66 29.61 -22.50
CA LEU A 38 -4.79 29.79 -21.61
C LEU A 38 -5.32 28.43 -21.09
N LEU A 39 -5.36 27.41 -21.92
CA LEU A 39 -5.78 26.06 -21.52
C LEU A 39 -4.72 25.36 -20.63
N GLY A 40 -3.45 25.73 -20.72
CA GLY A 40 -2.38 25.24 -19.85
C GLY A 40 -2.35 25.88 -18.45
N GLU A 41 -3.04 27.00 -18.26
CA GLU A 41 -3.12 27.73 -16.98
C GLU A 41 -4.35 27.27 -16.16
N ARG A 42 -4.23 27.37 -14.82
CA ARG A 42 -5.32 27.04 -13.89
C ARG A 42 -6.58 27.87 -14.16
N PRO A 43 -7.78 27.27 -14.18
CA PRO A 43 -9.02 28.04 -14.17
C PRO A 43 -9.04 28.98 -12.94
N ASN A 44 -9.47 30.21 -13.13
CA ASN A 44 -9.49 31.24 -12.08
C ASN A 44 -8.09 31.53 -11.43
N ALA A 45 -7.02 31.56 -12.24
CA ALA A 45 -5.63 31.73 -11.73
C ALA A 45 -5.46 32.96 -10.83
N ASN A 46 -6.27 34.00 -10.98
CA ASN A 46 -6.26 35.22 -10.17
C ASN A 46 -7.37 35.24 -9.08
N GLY A 47 -8.08 34.13 -8.85
CA GLY A 47 -9.19 34.02 -7.91
C GLY A 47 -8.97 32.95 -6.85
N ALA A 48 -10.10 32.45 -6.31
CA ALA A 48 -10.12 31.36 -5.32
C ALA A 48 -9.45 30.08 -5.82
N SER A 49 -9.06 29.20 -4.89
CA SER A 49 -8.52 27.89 -5.21
C SER A 49 -9.52 27.08 -6.05
N THR A 50 -8.99 26.31 -7.00
CA THR A 50 -9.82 25.38 -7.79
C THR A 50 -10.13 24.15 -6.94
N GLU A 51 -11.41 23.88 -6.75
CA GLU A 51 -11.84 22.68 -6.02
C GLU A 51 -11.84 21.48 -6.96
N VAL A 52 -11.26 20.37 -6.50
CA VAL A 52 -11.16 19.11 -7.23
C VAL A 52 -11.81 18.00 -6.41
N THR A 53 -12.87 17.41 -6.93
CA THR A 53 -13.48 16.24 -6.33
C THR A 53 -12.82 14.99 -6.88
N VAL A 54 -12.37 14.11 -6.00
CA VAL A 54 -11.76 12.83 -6.38
C VAL A 54 -12.56 11.70 -5.75
N ASN A 55 -13.16 10.87 -6.59
CA ASN A 55 -13.81 9.65 -6.13
C ASN A 55 -12.95 8.45 -6.50
N ALA A 56 -12.72 7.55 -5.56
CA ALA A 56 -12.02 6.31 -5.79
C ALA A 56 -12.92 5.12 -5.48
N PHE A 57 -12.88 4.12 -6.35
CA PHE A 57 -13.53 2.83 -6.14
C PHE A 57 -12.48 1.73 -6.29
N VAL A 58 -12.17 1.03 -5.20
CA VAL A 58 -11.26 -0.11 -5.24
C VAL A 58 -12.03 -1.30 -5.78
N ILE A 59 -11.52 -1.85 -6.88
CA ILE A 59 -12.10 -3.02 -7.56
C ILE A 59 -11.59 -4.29 -6.89
N ASP A 60 -10.26 -4.35 -6.61
CA ASP A 60 -9.65 -5.50 -5.97
C ASP A 60 -8.36 -5.12 -5.22
N ILE A 61 -8.04 -5.90 -4.18
CA ILE A 61 -6.73 -6.00 -3.56
C ILE A 61 -6.41 -7.49 -3.50
N ASP A 62 -5.43 -7.96 -4.29
CA ASP A 62 -5.14 -9.38 -4.45
C ASP A 62 -3.94 -9.87 -3.62
N GLU A 63 -2.94 -9.04 -3.38
CA GLU A 63 -1.74 -9.41 -2.62
C GLU A 63 -1.28 -8.26 -1.70
N ILE A 64 -0.96 -8.61 -0.43
CA ILE A 64 -0.19 -7.76 0.48
C ILE A 64 1.14 -8.45 0.75
N ASN A 65 2.23 -7.86 0.28
CA ASN A 65 3.57 -8.43 0.37
C ASN A 65 4.35 -7.84 1.55
N ASP A 66 4.39 -8.57 2.65
CA ASP A 66 5.03 -8.17 3.90
C ASP A 66 6.54 -7.90 3.74
N VAL A 67 7.21 -8.65 2.84
CA VAL A 67 8.67 -8.54 2.64
C VAL A 67 9.04 -7.32 1.80
N ARG A 68 8.24 -7.04 0.76
CA ARG A 68 8.48 -5.91 -0.16
C ARG A 68 7.87 -4.61 0.31
N GLN A 69 7.04 -4.65 1.35
CA GLN A 69 6.28 -3.50 1.85
C GLN A 69 5.45 -2.87 0.73
N ARG A 70 4.62 -3.70 0.08
CA ARG A 70 3.77 -3.33 -1.04
C ARG A 70 2.47 -4.10 -1.00
N PHE A 71 1.44 -3.53 -1.60
CA PHE A 71 0.20 -4.23 -1.90
C PHE A 71 -0.19 -4.00 -3.36
N ASN A 72 -0.84 -4.99 -3.95
CA ASN A 72 -1.31 -4.93 -5.33
C ASN A 72 -2.78 -4.52 -5.33
N ILE A 73 -3.13 -3.55 -6.16
CA ILE A 73 -4.46 -2.94 -6.19
C ILE A 73 -4.95 -2.75 -7.63
N ASP A 74 -6.25 -2.89 -7.81
CA ASP A 74 -6.99 -2.42 -8.97
C ASP A 74 -7.99 -1.35 -8.51
N VAL A 75 -7.83 -0.12 -8.99
CA VAL A 75 -8.60 1.02 -8.53
C VAL A 75 -9.12 1.85 -9.70
N PHE A 76 -10.37 2.28 -9.59
CA PHE A 76 -10.99 3.22 -10.51
C PHE A 76 -11.07 4.60 -9.84
N ILE A 77 -10.46 5.62 -10.46
CA ILE A 77 -10.41 6.99 -9.94
C ILE A 77 -11.15 7.92 -10.90
N ILE A 78 -12.02 8.73 -10.35
CA ILE A 78 -12.77 9.79 -11.07
C ILE A 78 -12.37 11.13 -10.44
N SER A 79 -11.70 11.97 -11.23
CA SER A 79 -11.36 13.34 -10.83
C SER A 79 -12.27 14.31 -11.57
N SER A 80 -12.92 15.21 -10.84
CA SER A 80 -13.85 16.20 -11.42
C SER A 80 -13.53 17.61 -10.91
N TRP A 81 -13.59 18.58 -11.82
CA TRP A 81 -13.39 20.00 -11.51
C TRP A 81 -14.19 20.86 -12.48
N GLN A 82 -14.33 22.14 -12.20
CA GLN A 82 -14.98 23.10 -13.10
C GLN A 82 -13.95 23.97 -13.82
N ASP A 83 -14.07 24.04 -15.14
CA ASP A 83 -13.35 24.99 -15.99
C ASP A 83 -14.33 25.82 -16.82
N PRO A 84 -14.66 27.05 -16.35
CA PRO A 84 -15.62 27.91 -17.04
C PRO A 84 -15.24 28.26 -18.49
N ARG A 85 -13.94 28.17 -18.85
CA ARG A 85 -13.43 28.47 -20.20
C ARG A 85 -13.89 27.42 -21.22
N LEU A 86 -14.22 26.22 -20.74
CA LEU A 86 -14.73 25.12 -21.56
C LEU A 86 -16.27 25.07 -21.61
N ALA A 87 -16.95 25.99 -20.90
CA ALA A 87 -18.40 26.08 -20.94
C ALA A 87 -18.87 26.54 -22.31
N LEU A 88 -20.01 25.97 -22.79
CA LEU A 88 -20.67 26.42 -24.01
C LEU A 88 -21.56 27.64 -23.73
N PRO A 89 -21.76 28.54 -24.73
CA PRO A 89 -22.74 29.57 -24.66
C PRO A 89 -24.13 28.97 -24.38
N GLU A 90 -25.00 29.71 -23.70
CA GLU A 90 -26.29 29.22 -23.22
C GLU A 90 -27.18 28.68 -24.36
N GLU A 91 -27.04 29.28 -25.53
CA GLU A 91 -27.75 28.92 -26.75
C GLU A 91 -27.35 27.56 -27.36
N GLU A 92 -26.10 27.09 -27.04
CA GLU A 92 -25.48 25.86 -27.56
C GLU A 92 -25.53 24.70 -26.55
N ARG A 93 -26.10 24.91 -25.37
CA ARG A 93 -26.16 23.90 -24.31
C ARG A 93 -27.18 22.79 -24.63
N SER A 94 -26.79 21.86 -25.49
CA SER A 94 -27.63 20.74 -25.95
C SER A 94 -27.50 19.46 -25.10
N GLY A 95 -26.84 19.51 -23.95
CA GLY A 95 -26.56 18.30 -23.13
C GLY A 95 -25.51 17.37 -23.72
N GLN A 96 -24.82 17.78 -24.78
CA GLN A 96 -23.76 17.00 -25.42
C GLN A 96 -22.49 17.01 -24.57
N ILE A 97 -21.91 15.82 -24.33
CA ILE A 97 -20.61 15.66 -23.71
C ILE A 97 -19.52 15.72 -24.79
N ARG A 98 -18.49 16.51 -24.56
CA ARG A 98 -17.32 16.63 -25.43
C ARG A 98 -16.12 15.97 -24.75
N THR A 99 -15.38 15.16 -25.49
CA THR A 99 -14.20 14.48 -24.99
C THR A 99 -12.93 15.14 -25.52
N PHE A 100 -12.01 15.47 -24.64
CA PHE A 100 -10.74 16.11 -24.94
C PHE A 100 -9.56 15.24 -24.48
N PRO A 101 -8.45 15.19 -25.25
CA PRO A 101 -7.16 14.72 -24.71
C PRO A 101 -6.73 15.55 -23.50
N ILE A 102 -6.13 14.92 -22.50
CA ILE A 102 -5.75 15.62 -21.24
C ILE A 102 -4.61 16.63 -21.41
N ASP A 103 -3.85 16.55 -22.49
CA ASP A 103 -2.78 17.47 -22.86
C ASP A 103 -3.31 18.74 -23.57
N GLU A 104 -4.53 18.74 -24.03
CA GLU A 104 -5.20 19.89 -24.66
C GLU A 104 -5.97 20.76 -23.65
N ILE A 105 -6.18 20.30 -22.43
CA ILE A 105 -6.90 21.03 -21.38
C ILE A 105 -6.08 21.12 -20.09
N TRP A 106 -6.46 22.08 -19.25
CA TRP A 106 -5.90 22.15 -17.92
C TRP A 106 -6.33 20.94 -17.08
N THR A 107 -5.39 20.41 -16.27
CA THR A 107 -5.65 19.31 -15.32
C THR A 107 -5.07 19.65 -13.93
N PRO A 108 -5.62 19.10 -12.85
CA PRO A 108 -5.10 19.32 -11.49
C PRO A 108 -3.73 18.66 -11.23
N ARG A 109 -3.18 17.96 -12.23
CA ARG A 109 -1.88 17.28 -12.14
C ARG A 109 -1.78 16.33 -10.95
N GLY A 110 -2.81 15.48 -10.82
CA GLY A 110 -2.86 14.44 -9.79
C GLY A 110 -1.76 13.40 -9.96
N LEU A 111 -1.19 12.95 -8.85
CA LEU A 111 -0.16 11.91 -8.78
C LEU A 111 -0.40 11.03 -7.56
N ILE A 112 -0.32 9.72 -7.71
CA ILE A 112 -0.28 8.78 -6.60
C ILE A 112 1.17 8.69 -6.11
N VAL A 113 1.43 9.17 -4.89
CA VAL A 113 2.81 9.33 -4.36
C VAL A 113 3.47 7.99 -4.07
N ASN A 114 2.69 7.06 -3.57
CA ASN A 114 3.17 5.74 -3.19
C ASN A 114 3.12 4.71 -4.33
N ASP A 115 2.99 5.15 -5.59
CA ASP A 115 3.07 4.30 -6.79
C ASP A 115 4.40 3.56 -6.90
N ARG A 116 4.33 2.26 -7.24
CA ARG A 116 5.48 1.37 -7.48
C ARG A 116 5.34 0.55 -8.76
N GLY A 117 4.46 0.97 -9.65
CA GLY A 117 4.27 0.30 -10.93
C GLY A 117 2.81 0.19 -11.34
N LEU A 118 2.01 1.22 -11.04
CA LEU A 118 0.65 1.32 -11.55
C LEU A 118 0.65 1.49 -13.07
N SER A 119 -0.17 0.70 -13.74
CA SER A 119 -0.43 0.81 -15.16
C SER A 119 -1.82 1.39 -15.42
N LEU A 120 -1.89 2.36 -16.33
CA LEU A 120 -3.14 2.97 -16.76
C LEU A 120 -3.87 2.05 -17.74
N GLN A 121 -5.17 1.82 -17.50
CA GLN A 121 -6.00 0.91 -18.31
C GLN A 121 -6.94 1.65 -19.26
N LEU A 122 -7.17 2.95 -19.05
CA LEU A 122 -8.06 3.76 -19.88
C LEU A 122 -7.28 4.83 -20.65
N PRO A 123 -7.81 5.32 -21.79
CA PRO A 123 -7.23 6.43 -22.52
C PRO A 123 -7.13 7.69 -21.66
N LEU A 124 -6.10 8.50 -21.90
CA LEU A 124 -5.88 9.78 -21.23
C LEU A 124 -6.75 10.88 -21.82
N VAL A 125 -8.04 10.82 -21.52
CA VAL A 125 -9.05 11.78 -21.96
C VAL A 125 -9.88 12.29 -20.79
N ALA A 126 -10.54 13.43 -20.98
CA ALA A 126 -11.53 13.97 -20.06
C ALA A 126 -12.81 14.36 -20.81
N ASP A 127 -13.92 14.11 -20.17
CA ASP A 127 -15.25 14.50 -20.65
C ASP A 127 -15.64 15.85 -20.07
N VAL A 128 -16.17 16.72 -20.90
CA VAL A 128 -16.59 18.08 -20.54
C VAL A 128 -18.04 18.27 -20.90
N ASP A 129 -18.86 18.64 -19.93
CA ASP A 129 -20.25 18.95 -20.14
C ASP A 129 -20.47 20.39 -20.70
N ALA A 130 -21.71 20.75 -20.96
CA ALA A 130 -22.05 22.06 -21.48
C ALA A 130 -21.80 23.21 -20.50
N GLN A 131 -21.69 22.93 -19.21
CA GLN A 131 -21.44 23.91 -18.14
C GLN A 131 -19.93 24.08 -17.85
N GLY A 132 -19.07 23.28 -18.52
CA GLY A 132 -17.63 23.28 -18.30
C GLY A 132 -17.20 22.44 -17.09
N ASN A 133 -18.06 21.52 -16.63
CA ASN A 133 -17.61 20.52 -15.66
C ASN A 133 -16.79 19.46 -16.38
N VAL A 134 -15.58 19.27 -15.94
CA VAL A 134 -14.61 18.33 -16.50
C VAL A 134 -14.58 17.09 -15.64
N THR A 135 -14.62 15.93 -16.25
CA THR A 135 -14.53 14.63 -15.57
C THR A 135 -13.49 13.75 -16.25
N GLN A 136 -12.45 13.44 -15.54
CA GLN A 136 -11.40 12.48 -15.96
C GLN A 136 -11.62 11.16 -15.23
N ARG A 137 -11.61 10.05 -15.97
CA ARG A 137 -11.75 8.69 -15.43
C ARG A 137 -10.50 7.90 -15.73
N GLN A 138 -10.01 7.17 -14.72
CA GLN A 138 -8.86 6.31 -14.90
C GLN A 138 -9.03 5.02 -14.10
N ARG A 139 -8.74 3.90 -14.71
CA ARG A 139 -8.55 2.62 -14.02
C ARG A 139 -7.05 2.34 -13.99
N MET A 140 -6.55 2.00 -12.83
CA MET A 140 -5.13 1.73 -12.60
C MET A 140 -4.98 0.42 -11.84
N SER A 141 -4.02 -0.41 -12.27
CA SER A 141 -3.69 -1.64 -11.56
C SER A 141 -2.18 -1.79 -11.41
N GLY A 142 -1.76 -2.35 -10.28
CA GLY A 142 -0.34 -2.57 -9.96
C GLY A 142 -0.02 -2.38 -8.48
N GLU A 143 1.27 -2.20 -8.18
CA GLU A 143 1.77 -2.15 -6.80
C GLU A 143 1.78 -0.74 -6.22
N LEU A 144 1.34 -0.59 -4.97
CA LEU A 144 1.54 0.59 -4.14
C LEU A 144 2.46 0.27 -2.96
N ALA A 145 3.33 1.23 -2.59
CA ALA A 145 4.15 1.13 -1.40
C ALA A 145 3.30 1.33 -0.13
N VAL A 146 3.63 0.59 0.91
CA VAL A 146 3.02 0.71 2.23
C VAL A 146 4.08 0.47 3.31
N ASN A 147 3.92 1.10 4.47
CA ASN A 147 4.76 0.83 5.63
C ASN A 147 3.97 -0.05 6.61
N LEU A 148 4.18 -1.37 6.53
CA LEU A 148 3.50 -2.35 7.38
C LEU A 148 4.15 -2.42 8.76
N ASP A 149 3.36 -2.29 9.83
CA ASP A 149 3.82 -2.58 11.20
C ASP A 149 3.51 -4.03 11.58
N LEU A 150 4.54 -4.86 11.58
CA LEU A 150 4.46 -6.31 11.83
C LEU A 150 4.80 -6.69 13.28
N ARG A 151 4.85 -5.72 14.24
CA ARG A 151 5.14 -6.04 15.65
C ARG A 151 4.15 -7.02 16.23
N GLU A 152 2.88 -6.87 15.86
CA GLU A 152 1.77 -7.71 16.30
C GLU A 152 1.56 -8.97 15.45
N PHE A 153 2.41 -9.19 14.43
CA PHE A 153 2.28 -10.35 13.54
C PHE A 153 2.20 -11.68 14.32
N PRO A 154 1.23 -12.57 14.01
CA PRO A 154 0.26 -12.53 12.94
C PRO A 154 -1.13 -11.97 13.33
N PHE A 155 -1.24 -11.17 14.39
CA PHE A 155 -2.50 -10.57 14.88
C PHE A 155 -2.62 -9.10 14.46
N ASP A 156 -1.90 -8.72 13.41
CA ASP A 156 -1.76 -7.35 12.94
C ASP A 156 -2.94 -6.88 12.09
N THR A 157 -3.21 -5.58 12.21
CA THR A 157 -4.08 -4.82 11.31
C THR A 157 -3.22 -3.79 10.59
N GLN A 158 -3.35 -3.69 9.28
CA GLN A 158 -2.54 -2.84 8.42
C GLN A 158 -3.41 -1.77 7.75
N LEU A 159 -2.84 -0.58 7.54
CA LEU A 159 -3.45 0.49 6.79
C LEU A 159 -2.82 0.55 5.40
N LEU A 160 -3.66 0.45 4.37
CA LEU A 160 -3.26 0.45 2.97
C LEU A 160 -3.68 1.78 2.34
N PRO A 161 -2.80 2.80 2.31
CA PRO A 161 -3.14 4.11 1.80
C PRO A 161 -3.04 4.18 0.28
N ILE A 162 -3.94 4.94 -0.34
CA ILE A 162 -3.84 5.46 -1.70
C ILE A 162 -3.63 6.97 -1.55
N GLU A 163 -2.38 7.44 -1.72
CA GLU A 163 -1.97 8.81 -1.45
C GLU A 163 -1.95 9.64 -2.73
N ILE A 164 -2.91 10.54 -2.89
CA ILE A 164 -3.07 11.39 -4.08
C ILE A 164 -2.65 12.82 -3.74
N ILE A 165 -1.73 13.40 -4.51
CA ILE A 165 -1.35 14.81 -4.40
C ILE A 165 -1.56 15.53 -5.73
N SER A 166 -1.63 16.87 -5.69
CA SER A 166 -1.36 17.67 -6.87
C SER A 166 0.12 18.02 -6.90
N TYR A 167 0.92 17.40 -7.79
CA TYR A 167 2.36 17.58 -7.75
C TYR A 167 2.84 18.98 -8.20
N ARG A 168 2.00 19.74 -8.90
CA ARG A 168 2.34 21.06 -9.44
C ARG A 168 1.84 22.23 -8.60
N TYR A 169 0.64 22.12 -8.04
CA TYR A 169 -0.08 23.24 -7.43
C TYR A 169 -0.01 23.21 -5.90
N SER A 170 -0.01 24.38 -5.28
CA SER A 170 -0.03 24.57 -3.82
C SER A 170 -1.45 24.41 -3.25
N PRO A 171 -1.61 24.26 -1.91
CA PRO A 171 -2.93 24.24 -1.27
C PRO A 171 -3.77 25.50 -1.45
N ASP A 172 -3.12 26.66 -1.74
CA ASP A 172 -3.82 27.90 -2.04
C ASP A 172 -4.36 27.93 -3.48
N GLU A 173 -3.79 27.15 -4.37
CA GLU A 173 -4.20 27.06 -5.78
C GLU A 173 -5.22 25.97 -6.03
N ILE A 174 -5.06 24.78 -5.40
CA ILE A 174 -5.97 23.63 -5.53
C ILE A 174 -6.32 23.11 -4.15
N ARG A 175 -7.59 22.73 -3.98
CA ARG A 175 -8.07 22.01 -2.81
C ARG A 175 -8.85 20.77 -3.23
N PHE A 176 -8.60 19.65 -2.57
CA PHE A 176 -9.46 18.49 -2.70
C PHE A 176 -10.77 18.71 -1.96
N SER A 177 -11.87 18.37 -2.62
CA SER A 177 -13.20 18.59 -2.08
C SER A 177 -13.52 17.61 -0.95
N PRO A 178 -14.12 18.08 0.16
CA PRO A 178 -14.66 17.21 1.20
C PRO A 178 -15.80 16.30 0.69
N GLN A 179 -16.33 16.54 -0.51
CA GLN A 179 -17.32 15.69 -1.16
C GLN A 179 -16.71 14.49 -1.89
N SER A 180 -15.38 14.37 -1.90
CA SER A 180 -14.66 13.20 -2.42
C SER A 180 -15.15 11.93 -1.72
N ARG A 181 -15.38 10.87 -2.49
CA ARG A 181 -15.95 9.63 -1.99
C ARG A 181 -14.99 8.48 -2.20
N PHE A 182 -14.97 7.57 -1.22
CA PHE A 182 -14.25 6.34 -1.29
C PHE A 182 -15.22 5.16 -1.19
N GLY A 183 -15.07 4.17 -2.07
CA GLY A 183 -15.92 3.00 -2.11
C GLY A 183 -15.18 1.76 -2.58
N ALA A 184 -15.72 0.60 -2.24
CA ALA A 184 -15.28 -0.70 -2.71
C ALA A 184 -16.37 -1.74 -2.46
N ASP A 185 -16.34 -2.84 -3.19
CA ASP A 185 -17.03 -4.07 -2.81
C ASP A 185 -16.01 -5.00 -2.15
N ILE A 186 -15.82 -4.79 -0.83
CA ILE A 186 -14.77 -5.47 -0.05
C ILE A 186 -14.95 -6.97 0.05
N ASP A 187 -16.18 -7.49 -0.13
CA ASP A 187 -16.48 -8.92 -0.09
C ASP A 187 -15.99 -9.64 -1.36
N GLU A 188 -15.76 -8.89 -2.44
CA GLU A 188 -15.24 -9.42 -3.72
C GLU A 188 -13.71 -9.36 -3.84
N PHE A 189 -13.00 -8.80 -2.84
CA PHE A 189 -11.54 -8.75 -2.90
C PHE A 189 -10.92 -10.14 -2.89
N SER A 190 -10.02 -10.39 -3.85
CA SER A 190 -9.35 -11.68 -4.03
C SER A 190 -8.19 -11.92 -3.05
N GLY A 191 -7.82 -10.93 -2.23
CA GLY A 191 -6.75 -10.99 -1.23
C GLY A 191 -7.01 -11.99 -0.11
N GLU A 192 -6.67 -13.27 -0.34
CA GLU A 192 -6.80 -14.31 0.65
C GLU A 192 -5.95 -14.02 1.91
N GLY A 193 -6.47 -14.43 3.07
CA GLY A 193 -5.75 -14.23 4.33
C GLY A 193 -6.02 -12.91 5.04
N TRP A 194 -6.87 -12.04 4.51
CA TRP A 194 -7.23 -10.75 5.08
C TRP A 194 -8.74 -10.53 5.19
N HIS A 195 -9.15 -9.68 6.12
CA HIS A 195 -10.46 -9.05 6.17
C HIS A 195 -10.26 -7.57 5.90
N PHE A 196 -11.00 -7.04 4.95
CA PHE A 196 -10.88 -5.64 4.55
C PHE A 196 -12.03 -4.81 5.11
N SER A 197 -11.75 -3.54 5.39
CA SER A 197 -12.74 -2.51 5.71
C SER A 197 -12.29 -1.16 5.14
N LEU A 198 -13.23 -0.27 4.85
CA LEU A 198 -12.93 1.08 4.38
C LEU A 198 -12.90 2.03 5.57
N LEU A 199 -11.87 2.88 5.62
CA LEU A 199 -11.77 3.98 6.56
C LEU A 199 -12.15 5.31 5.91
N ASP A 200 -12.33 6.33 6.75
CA ASP A 200 -12.60 7.68 6.27
C ASP A 200 -11.44 8.25 5.45
N THR A 201 -11.81 9.18 4.58
CA THR A 201 -10.88 9.91 3.72
C THR A 201 -10.12 10.97 4.54
N ASP A 202 -8.81 11.01 4.43
CA ASP A 202 -7.96 12.00 5.10
C ASP A 202 -7.52 13.11 4.13
N PHE A 203 -7.60 14.36 4.59
CA PHE A 203 -7.18 15.55 3.86
C PHE A 203 -6.05 16.21 4.62
N SER A 204 -4.88 16.26 4.01
CA SER A 204 -3.65 16.77 4.62
C SER A 204 -2.80 17.53 3.63
N ASP A 205 -1.65 18.00 4.08
CA ASP A 205 -0.66 18.65 3.25
C ASP A 205 0.59 17.78 3.15
N PHE A 206 0.97 17.42 1.93
CA PHE A 206 2.23 16.75 1.62
C PHE A 206 3.36 17.75 1.58
N SER A 207 4.29 17.65 2.51
CA SER A 207 5.44 18.54 2.61
C SER A 207 6.72 17.87 2.12
N VAL A 208 7.47 18.56 1.26
CA VAL A 208 8.83 18.21 0.86
C VAL A 208 9.80 19.24 1.44
N PRO A 209 10.26 19.07 2.70
CA PRO A 209 11.03 20.10 3.42
C PRO A 209 12.30 20.54 2.69
N ALA A 210 13.01 19.62 2.02
CA ALA A 210 14.22 19.90 1.27
C ALA A 210 13.99 20.85 0.07
N ALA A 211 12.77 20.89 -0.48
CA ALA A 211 12.39 21.75 -1.59
C ALA A 211 11.58 22.98 -1.14
N GLY A 212 11.19 23.07 0.14
CA GLY A 212 10.29 24.12 0.65
C GLY A 212 8.91 24.09 -0.01
N VAL A 213 8.47 22.92 -0.45
CA VAL A 213 7.25 22.74 -1.24
C VAL A 213 6.18 22.05 -0.40
N VAL A 214 4.98 22.63 -0.43
CA VAL A 214 3.77 22.03 0.17
C VAL A 214 2.75 21.75 -0.94
N ARG A 215 2.12 20.59 -0.89
CA ARG A 215 1.12 20.13 -1.87
C ARG A 215 -0.14 19.64 -1.16
N PRO A 216 -1.33 19.91 -1.70
CA PRO A 216 -2.55 19.33 -1.14
C PRO A 216 -2.52 17.82 -1.32
N GLN A 217 -2.87 17.08 -0.28
CA GLN A 217 -2.94 15.61 -0.25
C GLN A 217 -4.32 15.14 0.12
N LEU A 218 -4.76 14.11 -0.57
CA LEU A 218 -5.95 13.32 -0.29
C LEU A 218 -5.52 11.87 -0.14
N THR A 219 -5.88 11.24 0.97
CA THR A 219 -5.55 9.84 1.25
C THR A 219 -6.82 9.03 1.44
N PHE A 220 -6.99 7.99 0.65
CA PHE A 220 -7.98 6.94 0.86
C PHE A 220 -7.31 5.78 1.56
N ILE A 221 -7.96 5.20 2.57
CA ILE A 221 -7.35 4.16 3.41
C ILE A 221 -8.24 2.93 3.41
N VAL A 222 -7.69 1.79 3.01
CA VAL A 222 -8.26 0.46 3.23
C VAL A 222 -7.60 -0.14 4.45
N GLU A 223 -8.38 -0.55 5.44
CA GLU A 223 -7.89 -1.32 6.57
C GLU A 223 -7.90 -2.81 6.21
N ALA A 224 -6.81 -3.51 6.49
CA ALA A 224 -6.64 -4.94 6.26
C ALA A 224 -6.27 -5.64 7.57
N GLN A 225 -7.17 -6.46 8.11
CA GLN A 225 -6.95 -7.28 9.28
C GLN A 225 -6.57 -8.70 8.88
N ARG A 226 -5.43 -9.20 9.38
CA ARG A 226 -4.91 -10.53 9.02
C ARG A 226 -5.74 -11.66 9.61
N LYS A 227 -6.10 -12.68 8.80
CA LYS A 227 -6.74 -13.91 9.23
C LYS A 227 -5.71 -14.83 9.91
N THR A 228 -5.79 -14.93 11.22
CA THR A 228 -4.78 -15.59 12.07
C THR A 228 -4.82 -17.10 12.05
N GLN A 229 -5.93 -17.70 11.62
CA GLN A 229 -6.18 -19.16 11.70
C GLN A 229 -5.08 -19.98 11.04
N TYR A 230 -4.61 -19.54 9.88
CA TYR A 230 -3.53 -20.22 9.15
C TYR A 230 -2.27 -20.33 10.02
N TYR A 231 -1.84 -19.23 10.63
CA TYR A 231 -0.63 -19.20 11.47
C TYR A 231 -0.79 -19.98 12.76
N LEU A 232 -1.98 -19.95 13.37
CA LEU A 232 -2.27 -20.76 14.57
C LEU A 232 -2.12 -22.25 14.29
N LEU A 233 -2.59 -22.73 13.14
CA LEU A 233 -2.54 -24.14 12.78
C LEU A 233 -1.18 -24.58 12.21
N THR A 234 -0.52 -23.71 11.43
CA THR A 234 0.71 -24.08 10.72
C THR A 234 1.99 -23.75 11.50
N MET A 235 1.94 -22.83 12.46
CA MET A 235 3.11 -22.40 13.22
C MET A 235 2.95 -22.67 14.72
N PHE A 236 1.93 -22.11 15.37
CA PHE A 236 1.79 -22.21 16.83
C PHE A 236 1.50 -23.63 17.29
N LEU A 237 0.62 -24.35 16.62
CA LEU A 237 0.26 -25.72 16.99
C LEU A 237 1.45 -26.70 16.88
N PRO A 238 2.19 -26.81 15.75
CA PRO A 238 3.31 -27.73 15.66
C PRO A 238 4.42 -27.41 16.67
N MET A 239 4.75 -26.14 16.90
CA MET A 239 5.72 -25.75 17.91
C MET A 239 5.28 -26.10 19.31
N SER A 240 4.01 -25.93 19.64
CA SER A 240 3.42 -26.36 20.92
C SER A 240 3.57 -27.86 21.11
N LEU A 241 3.31 -28.66 20.08
CA LEU A 241 3.46 -30.13 20.14
C LEU A 241 4.93 -30.56 20.38
N ILE A 242 5.89 -29.85 19.78
CA ILE A 242 7.33 -30.09 20.04
C ILE A 242 7.69 -29.78 21.50
N VAL A 243 7.17 -28.66 22.05
CA VAL A 243 7.36 -28.31 23.47
C VAL A 243 6.71 -29.37 24.37
N PHE A 244 5.51 -29.84 24.06
CA PHE A 244 4.85 -30.93 24.79
C PHE A 244 5.66 -32.23 24.68
N MET A 245 6.23 -32.57 23.53
CA MET A 245 7.08 -33.74 23.39
C MET A 245 8.29 -33.64 24.33
N SER A 246 8.96 -32.46 24.42
CA SER A 246 10.06 -32.29 25.36
C SER A 246 9.63 -32.36 26.84
N TRP A 247 8.39 -31.92 27.15
CA TRP A 247 7.80 -32.00 28.49
C TRP A 247 7.59 -33.44 28.96
N THR A 248 7.33 -34.39 28.07
CA THR A 248 7.15 -35.81 28.43
C THR A 248 8.40 -36.43 29.05
N ALA A 249 9.59 -35.90 28.79
CA ALA A 249 10.83 -36.34 29.41
C ALA A 249 10.81 -36.22 30.95
N PHE A 250 10.01 -35.32 31.53
CA PHE A 250 9.87 -35.14 32.98
C PHE A 250 8.92 -36.19 33.61
N TRP A 251 8.22 -37.00 32.83
CA TRP A 251 7.38 -38.09 33.32
C TRP A 251 8.19 -39.41 33.47
N ILE A 252 9.35 -39.47 32.84
CA ILE A 252 10.29 -40.60 32.93
C ILE A 252 11.13 -40.48 34.19
N GLN A 253 11.36 -41.57 34.91
CA GLN A 253 12.20 -41.60 36.11
C GLN A 253 13.62 -41.14 35.80
N PRO A 254 14.30 -40.37 36.68
CA PRO A 254 15.63 -39.79 36.42
C PRO A 254 16.72 -40.84 36.22
N ASN A 255 16.58 -42.06 36.72
CA ASN A 255 17.53 -43.14 36.55
C ASN A 255 17.42 -43.85 35.19
N VAL A 256 16.33 -43.61 34.44
CA VAL A 256 16.14 -44.15 33.10
C VAL A 256 16.67 -43.11 32.09
N VAL A 257 17.99 -43.06 31.96
CA VAL A 257 18.69 -41.99 31.24
C VAL A 257 18.48 -41.99 29.71
N PRO A 258 18.60 -43.16 28.99
CA PRO A 258 18.55 -43.15 27.52
C PRO A 258 17.29 -42.56 26.91
N PRO A 259 16.05 -42.93 27.32
CA PRO A 259 14.85 -42.40 26.70
C PRO A 259 14.66 -40.89 27.02
N ARG A 260 15.07 -40.42 28.19
CA ARG A 260 14.96 -38.97 28.52
C ARG A 260 15.81 -38.12 27.62
N ILE A 261 17.07 -38.51 27.42
CA ILE A 261 17.99 -37.78 26.54
C ILE A 261 17.51 -37.90 25.09
N ALA A 262 17.04 -39.09 24.66
CA ALA A 262 16.56 -39.29 23.31
C ALA A 262 15.36 -38.38 22.98
N ILE A 263 14.36 -38.29 23.87
CA ILE A 263 13.18 -37.43 23.67
C ILE A 263 13.60 -35.92 23.62
N SER A 264 14.44 -35.50 24.60
CA SER A 264 14.86 -34.10 24.63
C SER A 264 15.69 -33.70 23.39
N THR A 265 16.56 -34.61 22.93
CA THR A 265 17.36 -34.38 21.72
C THR A 265 16.51 -34.40 20.46
N ALA A 266 15.56 -35.34 20.35
CA ALA A 266 14.60 -35.39 19.25
C ALA A 266 13.76 -34.10 19.17
N SER A 267 13.31 -33.58 20.33
CA SER A 267 12.58 -32.30 20.38
C SER A 267 13.43 -31.14 19.86
N ILE A 268 14.72 -31.07 20.19
CA ILE A 268 15.63 -30.01 19.69
C ILE A 268 15.78 -30.13 18.16
N PHE A 269 16.03 -31.33 17.64
CA PHE A 269 16.15 -31.50 16.19
C PHE A 269 14.86 -31.18 15.44
N SER A 270 13.72 -31.58 15.98
CA SER A 270 12.42 -31.22 15.42
C SER A 270 12.20 -29.71 15.42
N LEU A 271 12.56 -29.03 16.52
CA LEU A 271 12.46 -27.59 16.64
C LEU A 271 13.36 -26.85 15.64
N ILE A 272 14.61 -27.28 15.49
CA ILE A 272 15.54 -26.69 14.54
C ILE A 272 15.03 -26.88 13.10
N ALA A 273 14.63 -28.09 12.73
CA ALA A 273 14.11 -28.39 11.41
C ALA A 273 12.85 -27.58 11.10
N PHE A 274 11.92 -27.52 12.04
CA PHE A 274 10.70 -26.72 11.90
C PHE A 274 10.98 -25.22 11.88
N GLY A 275 11.92 -24.74 12.71
CA GLY A 275 12.35 -23.33 12.72
C GLY A 275 12.94 -22.86 11.38
N PHE A 276 13.67 -23.73 10.67
CA PHE A 276 14.12 -23.41 9.30
C PHE A 276 12.96 -23.28 8.33
N SER A 277 11.98 -24.17 8.41
CA SER A 277 10.79 -24.10 7.54
C SER A 277 9.98 -22.81 7.75
N ILE A 278 9.75 -22.43 9.00
CA ILE A 278 8.98 -21.21 9.33
C ILE A 278 9.71 -19.93 8.87
N ARG A 279 11.04 -19.87 9.00
CA ARG A 279 11.81 -18.67 8.63
C ARG A 279 11.67 -18.29 7.16
N LEU A 280 11.27 -19.22 6.30
CA LEU A 280 10.99 -18.95 4.89
C LEU A 280 9.64 -18.25 4.68
N SER A 281 8.71 -18.41 5.63
CA SER A 281 7.35 -17.87 5.59
C SER A 281 7.16 -16.63 6.47
N LEU A 282 8.15 -16.27 7.32
CA LEU A 282 8.08 -15.10 8.18
C LEU A 282 8.66 -13.85 7.49
N PRO A 283 8.03 -12.68 7.68
CA PRO A 283 8.57 -11.43 7.17
C PRO A 283 9.93 -11.10 7.81
N ARG A 284 10.86 -10.57 7.00
CA ARG A 284 12.20 -10.18 7.45
C ARG A 284 12.20 -8.73 7.90
N VAL A 285 11.91 -8.51 9.17
CA VAL A 285 11.92 -7.18 9.79
C VAL A 285 13.07 -7.02 10.78
N SER A 286 13.47 -5.78 11.09
CA SER A 286 14.57 -5.46 12.00
C SER A 286 14.17 -5.47 13.48
N TYR A 287 12.93 -5.75 13.79
CA TYR A 287 12.38 -5.82 15.15
C TYR A 287 11.76 -7.18 15.43
N VAL A 288 11.54 -7.48 16.70
CA VAL A 288 10.95 -8.76 17.14
C VAL A 288 9.44 -8.69 17.02
N THR A 289 8.85 -9.67 16.32
CA THR A 289 7.41 -9.85 16.21
C THR A 289 6.87 -10.74 17.34
N ARG A 290 5.55 -10.81 17.54
CA ARG A 290 4.96 -11.78 18.49
C ARG A 290 5.24 -13.22 18.08
N ALA A 291 5.23 -13.52 16.79
CA ALA A 291 5.62 -14.83 16.27
C ALA A 291 7.05 -15.18 16.68
N ASP A 292 7.99 -14.22 16.56
CA ASP A 292 9.38 -14.44 16.98
C ASP A 292 9.49 -14.70 18.48
N LEU A 293 8.76 -13.95 19.32
CA LEU A 293 8.72 -14.17 20.76
C LEU A 293 8.28 -15.59 21.12
N PHE A 294 7.26 -16.09 20.42
CA PHE A 294 6.80 -17.46 20.60
C PHE A 294 7.86 -18.49 20.20
N VAL A 295 8.49 -18.31 19.04
CA VAL A 295 9.56 -19.18 18.53
C VAL A 295 10.76 -19.21 19.49
N ILE A 296 11.21 -18.03 19.95
CA ILE A 296 12.31 -17.90 20.90
C ILE A 296 11.95 -18.56 22.23
N GLY A 297 10.76 -18.29 22.77
CA GLY A 297 10.27 -18.87 24.01
C GLY A 297 10.22 -20.38 23.97
N CYS A 298 9.63 -20.97 22.91
CA CYS A 298 9.61 -22.41 22.68
C CYS A 298 11.02 -23.00 22.57
N THR A 299 11.92 -22.30 21.88
CA THR A 299 13.33 -22.72 21.75
C THR A 299 14.01 -22.80 23.11
N LEU A 300 13.90 -21.77 23.92
CA LEU A 300 14.47 -21.74 25.26
C LEU A 300 13.91 -22.84 26.17
N LEU A 301 12.62 -23.10 26.08
CA LEU A 301 11.97 -24.16 26.85
C LEU A 301 12.51 -25.56 26.47
N VAL A 302 12.64 -25.87 25.19
CA VAL A 302 13.13 -27.18 24.74
C VAL A 302 14.60 -27.37 25.15
N PHE A 303 15.45 -26.34 25.07
CA PHE A 303 16.82 -26.39 25.57
C PHE A 303 16.87 -26.56 27.10
N LEU A 304 16.00 -25.87 27.83
CA LEU A 304 15.86 -26.04 29.28
C LEU A 304 15.47 -27.48 29.64
N ALA A 305 14.58 -28.12 28.88
CA ALA A 305 14.18 -29.50 29.08
C ALA A 305 15.40 -30.46 28.97
N LEU A 306 16.24 -30.27 27.95
CA LEU A 306 17.47 -31.04 27.80
C LEU A 306 18.43 -30.82 28.97
N ALA A 307 18.66 -29.56 29.38
CA ALA A 307 19.54 -29.24 30.50
C ALA A 307 19.11 -29.92 31.80
N VAL A 308 17.81 -29.84 32.10
CA VAL A 308 17.24 -30.53 33.30
C VAL A 308 17.32 -32.05 33.17
N ALA A 309 17.08 -32.61 31.98
CA ALA A 309 17.25 -34.05 31.76
C ALA A 309 18.70 -34.50 32.02
N VAL A 310 19.69 -33.77 31.55
CA VAL A 310 21.11 -34.06 31.77
C VAL A 310 21.51 -33.91 33.24
N ILE A 311 21.13 -32.81 33.91
CA ILE A 311 21.44 -32.57 35.34
C ILE A 311 20.80 -33.65 36.21
N GLY A 312 19.52 -33.95 35.98
CA GLY A 312 18.78 -34.97 36.72
C GLY A 312 19.39 -36.36 36.54
N SER A 313 19.84 -36.70 35.32
CA SER A 313 20.51 -37.97 35.02
C SER A 313 21.85 -38.08 35.73
N ARG A 314 22.66 -36.98 35.76
CA ARG A 314 23.93 -36.94 36.49
C ARG A 314 23.75 -37.12 38.00
N TRP A 315 22.72 -36.49 38.60
CA TRP A 315 22.46 -36.65 40.03
C TRP A 315 21.98 -38.07 40.34
N ALA A 316 21.16 -38.68 39.48
CA ALA A 316 20.72 -40.06 39.63
C ALA A 316 21.93 -41.04 39.59
N SER A 317 22.91 -40.84 38.71
CA SER A 317 24.15 -41.61 38.61
C SER A 317 25.15 -41.38 39.76
N ALA A 318 25.00 -40.28 40.51
CA ALA A 318 25.84 -39.90 41.64
C ALA A 318 25.22 -40.22 43.02
N ASP A 319 24.34 -41.21 43.10
CA ASP A 319 23.61 -41.63 44.30
C ASP A 319 22.75 -40.52 44.97
N LYS A 320 22.41 -39.46 44.18
CA LYS A 320 21.53 -38.35 44.62
C LYS A 320 20.13 -38.46 44.01
N LEU A 321 19.60 -39.67 43.97
CA LEU A 321 18.32 -39.95 43.29
C LEU A 321 17.19 -39.12 43.85
N GLU A 322 17.09 -38.92 45.17
CA GLU A 322 16.00 -38.09 45.77
C GLU A 322 16.02 -36.65 45.27
N LYS A 323 17.20 -36.05 45.12
CA LYS A 323 17.33 -34.70 44.57
C LYS A 323 16.90 -34.63 43.09
N ALA A 324 17.24 -35.66 42.30
CA ALA A 324 16.82 -35.76 40.90
C ALA A 324 15.30 -35.93 40.74
N VAL A 325 14.70 -36.75 41.62
CA VAL A 325 13.21 -36.93 41.62
C VAL A 325 12.53 -35.64 42.02
N ARG A 326 13.03 -34.93 43.04
CA ARG A 326 12.46 -33.67 43.49
C ARG A 326 12.57 -32.58 42.38
N LEU A 327 13.75 -32.47 41.75
CA LEU A 327 13.97 -31.57 40.61
C LEU A 327 12.95 -31.86 39.51
N ASN A 328 12.80 -33.13 39.14
CA ASN A 328 11.89 -33.55 38.08
C ASN A 328 10.39 -33.22 38.39
N ALA A 329 9.98 -33.45 39.65
CA ALA A 329 8.60 -33.13 40.10
C ALA A 329 8.31 -31.60 40.06
N ILE A 330 9.27 -30.76 40.46
CA ILE A 330 9.12 -29.31 40.41
C ILE A 330 9.09 -28.82 38.95
N THR A 331 10.08 -29.26 38.17
CA THR A 331 10.26 -28.83 36.78
C THR A 331 9.04 -29.20 35.91
N ARG A 332 8.39 -30.34 36.16
CA ARG A 332 7.18 -30.79 35.46
C ARG A 332 6.11 -29.69 35.43
N TRP A 333 5.82 -29.04 36.55
CA TRP A 333 4.80 -28.01 36.64
C TRP A 333 5.30 -26.62 36.29
N VAL A 334 6.55 -26.30 36.70
CA VAL A 334 7.19 -25.02 36.33
C VAL A 334 7.31 -24.89 34.82
N TYR A 335 7.69 -25.97 34.12
CA TYR A 335 7.80 -25.97 32.66
C TYR A 335 6.48 -25.71 31.96
N ALA A 336 5.40 -26.36 32.42
CA ALA A 336 4.05 -26.10 31.89
C ALA A 336 3.60 -24.65 32.15
N GLY A 337 3.90 -24.12 33.36
CA GLY A 337 3.62 -22.70 33.69
C GLY A 337 4.43 -21.73 32.81
N MET A 338 5.70 -22.00 32.58
CA MET A 338 6.54 -21.18 31.67
C MET A 338 6.02 -21.21 30.23
N PHE A 339 5.59 -22.38 29.74
CA PHE A 339 4.98 -22.47 28.41
C PHE A 339 3.69 -21.66 28.34
N ALA A 340 2.84 -21.74 29.37
CA ALA A 340 1.61 -20.94 29.43
C ALA A 340 1.91 -19.43 29.41
N ILE A 341 2.97 -18.97 30.08
CA ILE A 341 3.43 -17.57 30.04
C ILE A 341 3.91 -17.18 28.63
N VAL A 342 4.71 -18.02 27.98
CA VAL A 342 5.18 -17.78 26.61
C VAL A 342 4.00 -17.70 25.64
N ALA A 343 3.07 -18.64 25.75
CA ALA A 343 1.87 -18.64 24.91
C ALA A 343 0.99 -17.41 25.16
N ALA A 344 0.76 -17.07 26.44
CA ALA A 344 0.00 -15.87 26.79
C ALA A 344 0.66 -14.58 26.28
N ALA A 345 1.98 -14.44 26.42
CA ALA A 345 2.71 -13.26 25.93
C ALA A 345 2.66 -13.11 24.40
N ALA A 346 2.63 -14.23 23.67
CA ALA A 346 2.52 -14.24 22.22
C ALA A 346 1.09 -14.04 21.71
N LEU A 347 0.07 -14.55 22.44
CA LEU A 347 -1.33 -14.54 22.02
C LEU A 347 -2.15 -13.39 22.60
N ALA A 348 -1.66 -12.68 23.67
CA ALA A 348 -2.37 -11.56 24.27
C ALA A 348 -2.48 -10.41 23.26
N THR A 349 -3.66 -10.17 22.72
CA THR A 349 -3.95 -8.97 21.95
C THR A 349 -3.94 -7.74 22.88
N ARG A 350 -3.33 -6.65 22.46
CA ARG A 350 -3.42 -5.35 23.15
C ARG A 350 -4.71 -4.64 22.78
#